data_dabfc1052881409f749f301ac8057d94
#
_entry.id   dabfc1052881409f749f301ac8057d94
#
_cell.length_a   1.000
_cell.length_b   1.000
_cell.length_c   1.000
_cell.angle_alpha   90.00
_cell.angle_beta   90.00
_cell.angle_gamma   90.00
#
_symmetry.space_group_name_H-M   'P 1'
#
loop_
_entity.id
_entity.type
_entity.pdbx_description
1 polymer ?
#
loop_
_entity_poly.entity_id
_entity_poly.type
_entity_poly.pdbx_seq_one_letter_code
_entity_poly.pdbx_strand_id
1 'polypeptide(L)'
;MTKTILLIDDEPDVTYTIKTILEDNGFKVDSFNDPILAFNYYKVNFYDLVILDIKMPKMDGFELYTKIREKDPKVKICFLTAIAMFNEEFRKIRLVLGKTINEDYFIQKPVEMEDLLKKLTSIINI
;
A
#
# COMPACT_ATOMS: atom_id res chain seq x y z
N MET A 1 20.57 0.55 6.32
CA MET A 1 19.85 -0.72 6.07
C MET A 1 18.80 -0.53 5.00
N THR A 2 18.70 -1.48 4.09
CA THR A 2 17.74 -1.41 3.00
C THR A 2 16.33 -1.74 3.50
N LYS A 3 15.38 -0.88 3.20
CA LYS A 3 13.97 -1.12 3.53
C LYS A 3 13.30 -1.94 2.42
N THR A 4 12.44 -2.86 2.81
CA THR A 4 11.73 -3.75 1.91
C THR A 4 10.25 -3.41 1.89
N ILE A 5 9.72 -3.24 0.69
CA ILE A 5 8.34 -2.83 0.47
C ILE A 5 7.60 -3.91 -0.32
N LEU A 6 6.40 -4.25 0.12
CA LEU A 6 5.47 -5.07 -0.65
C LEU A 6 4.50 -4.15 -1.36
N LEU A 7 4.38 -4.29 -2.68
CA LEU A 7 3.54 -3.45 -3.52
C LEU A 7 2.49 -4.30 -4.22
N ILE A 8 1.22 -3.97 -4.03
CA ILE A 8 0.11 -4.74 -4.60
C ILE A 8 -0.86 -3.81 -5.31
N ASP A 9 -0.99 -3.98 -6.62
CA ASP A 9 -1.92 -3.24 -7.46
C ASP A 9 -2.23 -4.11 -8.68
N ASP A 10 -3.49 -4.22 -9.06
CA ASP A 10 -3.89 -5.06 -10.18
C ASP A 10 -3.46 -4.52 -11.54
N GLU A 11 -3.03 -3.27 -11.62
CA GLU A 11 -2.56 -2.64 -12.85
C GLU A 11 -1.03 -2.80 -13.00
N PRO A 12 -0.55 -3.61 -13.96
CA PRO A 12 0.89 -3.84 -14.12
C PRO A 12 1.69 -2.56 -14.39
N ASP A 13 1.12 -1.60 -15.10
CA ASP A 13 1.78 -0.33 -15.39
C ASP A 13 2.05 0.46 -14.10
N VAL A 14 1.11 0.42 -13.16
CA VAL A 14 1.25 1.11 -11.88
C VAL A 14 2.34 0.45 -11.03
N THR A 15 2.32 -0.87 -10.90
CA THR A 15 3.35 -1.57 -10.14
C THR A 15 4.73 -1.39 -10.75
N TYR A 16 4.83 -1.44 -12.07
CA TYR A 16 6.10 -1.22 -12.75
C TYR A 16 6.67 0.17 -12.46
N THR A 17 5.84 1.20 -12.59
CA THR A 17 6.25 2.58 -12.37
C THR A 17 6.70 2.81 -10.93
N ILE A 18 5.87 2.40 -9.97
CA ILE A 18 6.17 2.60 -8.55
C ILE A 18 7.40 1.79 -8.13
N LYS A 19 7.49 0.54 -8.56
CA LYS A 19 8.64 -0.31 -8.24
C LYS A 19 9.93 0.30 -8.77
N THR A 20 9.92 0.80 -10.00
CA THR A 20 11.09 1.44 -10.60
C THR A 20 11.52 2.66 -9.78
N ILE A 21 10.59 3.53 -9.42
CA ILE A 21 10.88 4.71 -8.60
C ILE A 21 11.49 4.31 -7.26
N LEU A 22 10.90 3.34 -6.59
CA LEU A 22 11.36 2.92 -5.27
C LEU A 22 12.72 2.24 -5.33
N GLU A 23 12.94 1.37 -6.29
CA GLU A 23 14.23 0.70 -6.45
C GLU A 23 15.34 1.67 -6.81
N ASP A 24 15.04 2.68 -7.64
CA ASP A 24 16.00 3.74 -7.96
C ASP A 24 16.38 4.58 -6.73
N ASN A 25 15.56 4.54 -5.68
CA ASN A 25 15.79 5.29 -4.45
C ASN A 25 16.24 4.39 -3.28
N GLY A 26 16.71 3.19 -3.57
CA GLY A 26 17.37 2.33 -2.59
C GLY A 26 16.46 1.36 -1.84
N PHE A 27 15.20 1.26 -2.22
CA PHE A 27 14.29 0.29 -1.60
C PHE A 27 14.35 -1.05 -2.33
N LYS A 28 14.05 -2.12 -1.61
CA LYS A 28 13.76 -3.42 -2.22
C LYS A 28 12.24 -3.56 -2.34
N VAL A 29 11.75 -4.03 -3.47
CA VAL A 29 10.32 -4.11 -3.72
C VAL A 29 9.94 -5.49 -4.24
N ASP A 30 9.02 -6.15 -3.53
CA ASP A 30 8.28 -7.30 -4.04
C ASP A 30 6.95 -6.75 -4.55
N SER A 31 6.60 -7.04 -5.80
CA SER A 31 5.36 -6.54 -6.39
C SER A 31 4.47 -7.66 -6.88
N PHE A 32 3.16 -7.47 -6.71
CA PHE A 32 2.14 -8.42 -7.16
C PHE A 32 1.00 -7.66 -7.83
N ASN A 33 0.42 -8.27 -8.87
CA ASN A 33 -0.77 -7.76 -9.53
C ASN A 33 -2.02 -8.55 -9.18
N ASP A 34 -1.88 -9.56 -8.34
CA ASP A 34 -2.98 -10.40 -7.86
C ASP A 34 -2.97 -10.42 -6.33
N PRO A 35 -4.04 -9.93 -5.67
CA PRO A 35 -4.07 -9.87 -4.21
C PRO A 35 -4.04 -11.24 -3.53
N ILE A 36 -4.57 -12.26 -4.18
CA ILE A 36 -4.56 -13.62 -3.64
C ILE A 36 -3.14 -14.18 -3.63
N LEU A 37 -2.41 -14.00 -4.73
CA LEU A 37 -1.00 -14.40 -4.79
C LEU A 37 -0.16 -13.63 -3.77
N ALA A 38 -0.40 -12.34 -3.65
CA ALA A 38 0.29 -11.51 -2.67
C ALA A 38 0.12 -12.05 -1.25
N PHE A 39 -1.09 -12.41 -0.90
CA PHE A 39 -1.38 -12.96 0.42
C PHE A 39 -0.73 -14.33 0.63
N ASN A 40 -0.78 -15.20 -0.39
CA ASN A 40 -0.20 -16.54 -0.31
C ASN A 40 1.32 -16.52 -0.15
N TYR A 41 1.98 -15.52 -0.72
CA TYR A 41 3.43 -15.37 -0.62
C TYR A 41 3.87 -14.37 0.44
N TYR A 42 2.94 -13.87 1.26
CA TYR A 42 3.26 -12.89 2.28
C TYR A 42 4.23 -13.45 3.33
N LYS A 43 5.28 -12.68 3.63
CA LYS A 43 6.31 -13.05 4.61
C LYS A 43 6.14 -12.19 5.87
N VAL A 44 5.74 -12.82 6.97
CA VAL A 44 5.55 -12.13 8.25
C VAL A 44 6.89 -11.62 8.78
N ASN A 45 6.88 -10.42 9.35
CA ASN A 45 8.07 -9.75 9.91
C ASN A 45 9.18 -9.49 8.88
N PHE A 46 8.84 -9.44 7.61
CA PHE A 46 9.81 -9.24 6.54
C PHE A 46 9.73 -7.84 5.92
N TYR A 47 8.53 -7.31 5.78
CA TYR A 47 8.31 -6.03 5.10
C TYR A 47 8.32 -4.86 6.07
N ASP A 48 8.95 -3.76 5.67
CA ASP A 48 8.91 -2.50 6.40
C ASP A 48 7.64 -1.72 6.10
N LEU A 49 7.08 -1.92 4.91
CA LEU A 49 5.86 -1.25 4.47
C LEU A 49 5.14 -2.10 3.43
N VAL A 50 3.82 -2.07 3.48
CA VAL A 50 2.95 -2.62 2.44
C VAL A 50 2.22 -1.46 1.78
N ILE A 51 2.29 -1.38 0.45
CA ILE A 51 1.51 -0.42 -0.35
C ILE A 51 0.49 -1.23 -1.12
N LEU A 52 -0.79 -0.95 -0.91
CA LEU A 52 -1.81 -1.72 -1.59
C LEU A 52 -2.95 -0.87 -2.14
N ASP A 53 -3.38 -1.23 -3.34
CA ASP A 53 -4.49 -0.62 -4.02
C ASP A 53 -5.81 -1.01 -3.33
N ILE A 54 -6.76 -0.09 -3.32
CA ILE A 54 -8.06 -0.33 -2.70
C ILE A 54 -8.96 -1.15 -3.61
N LYS A 55 -9.09 -0.76 -4.88
CA LYS A 55 -10.00 -1.41 -5.82
C LYS A 55 -9.28 -2.41 -6.70
N MET A 56 -9.44 -3.67 -6.38
CA MET A 56 -8.89 -4.78 -7.16
C MET A 56 -9.96 -5.84 -7.36
N PRO A 57 -9.94 -6.57 -8.50
CA PRO A 57 -10.82 -7.72 -8.67
C PRO A 57 -10.43 -8.84 -7.70
N LYS A 58 -11.34 -9.77 -7.45
CA LYS A 58 -11.17 -10.95 -6.57
C LYS A 58 -11.13 -10.62 -5.08
N MET A 59 -10.34 -9.65 -4.67
CA MET A 59 -10.19 -9.26 -3.27
C MET A 59 -9.79 -7.79 -3.23
N ASP A 60 -10.61 -6.93 -2.60
CA ASP A 60 -10.26 -5.52 -2.50
C ASP A 60 -9.17 -5.26 -1.44
N GLY A 61 -8.66 -4.03 -1.44
CA GLY A 61 -7.56 -3.65 -0.56
C GLY A 61 -7.92 -3.71 0.93
N PHE A 62 -9.18 -3.50 1.30
CA PHE A 62 -9.59 -3.56 2.69
C PHE A 62 -9.64 -4.99 3.20
N GLU A 63 -10.12 -5.90 2.37
CA GLU A 63 -10.13 -7.32 2.70
C GLU A 63 -8.70 -7.83 2.86
N LEU A 64 -7.82 -7.46 1.93
CA LEU A 64 -6.42 -7.83 2.02
C LEU A 64 -5.73 -7.21 3.24
N TYR A 65 -6.03 -5.94 3.52
CA TYR A 65 -5.54 -5.27 4.72
C TYR A 65 -5.89 -6.05 5.98
N THR A 66 -7.15 -6.45 6.11
CA THR A 66 -7.62 -7.20 7.28
C THR A 66 -6.87 -8.52 7.41
N LYS A 67 -6.69 -9.24 6.30
CA LYS A 67 -5.98 -10.53 6.30
C LYS A 67 -4.51 -10.37 6.65
N ILE A 68 -3.85 -9.35 6.12
CA ILE A 68 -2.44 -9.08 6.45
C ILE A 68 -2.32 -8.68 7.92
N ARG A 69 -3.22 -7.84 8.40
CA ARG A 69 -3.19 -7.36 9.79
C ARG A 69 -3.36 -8.49 10.80
N GLU A 70 -4.10 -9.54 10.46
CA GLU A 70 -4.24 -10.73 11.30
C GLU A 70 -2.93 -11.52 11.40
N LYS A 71 -2.17 -11.59 10.31
CA LYS A 71 -0.88 -12.29 10.27
C LYS A 71 0.27 -11.47 10.82
N ASP A 72 0.22 -10.17 10.60
CA ASP A 72 1.33 -9.26 10.88
C ASP A 72 0.78 -7.95 11.45
N PRO A 73 0.53 -7.93 12.77
CA PRO A 73 -0.18 -6.80 13.39
C PRO A 73 0.57 -5.49 13.38
N LYS A 74 1.89 -5.50 13.19
CA LYS A 74 2.72 -4.30 13.33
C LYS A 74 3.20 -3.72 12.00
N VAL A 75 3.03 -4.42 10.88
CA VAL A 75 3.51 -3.90 9.60
C VAL A 75 2.77 -2.62 9.24
N LYS A 76 3.49 -1.65 8.71
CA LYS A 76 2.90 -0.40 8.24
C LYS A 76 2.25 -0.64 6.88
N ILE A 77 1.02 -0.16 6.71
CA ILE A 77 0.26 -0.34 5.48
C ILE A 77 -0.21 1.01 4.96
N CYS A 78 0.07 1.27 3.70
CA CYS A 78 -0.30 2.47 2.99
C CYS A 78 -1.19 2.09 1.81
N PHE A 79 -2.28 2.83 1.60
CA PHE A 79 -3.21 2.55 0.51
C PHE A 79 -2.96 3.44 -0.70
N LEU A 80 -3.03 2.84 -1.88
CA LEU A 80 -3.14 3.59 -3.13
C LEU A 80 -4.61 3.69 -3.50
N THR A 81 -5.07 4.86 -3.95
CA THR A 81 -6.47 5.03 -4.30
C THR A 81 -6.66 6.01 -5.45
N ALA A 82 -7.54 5.65 -6.39
CA ALA A 82 -8.05 6.58 -7.40
C ALA A 82 -9.20 7.42 -6.85
N ILE A 83 -9.70 7.09 -5.65
CA ILE A 83 -10.81 7.80 -5.01
C ILE A 83 -10.29 9.11 -4.42
N ALA A 84 -10.94 10.22 -4.76
CA ALA A 84 -10.57 11.51 -4.21
C ALA A 84 -10.76 11.54 -2.69
N MET A 85 -9.77 12.05 -1.97
CA MET A 85 -9.75 11.98 -0.50
C MET A 85 -10.83 12.82 0.19
N PHE A 86 -11.49 13.72 -0.54
CA PHE A 86 -12.63 14.49 -0.04
C PHE A 86 -13.97 13.94 -0.50
N ASN A 87 -13.97 12.82 -1.20
CA ASN A 87 -15.15 12.16 -1.75
C ASN A 87 -15.90 11.42 -0.64
N GLU A 88 -17.23 11.28 -0.80
CA GLU A 88 -18.06 10.60 0.20
C GLU A 88 -17.73 9.12 0.37
N GLU A 89 -17.36 8.45 -0.73
CA GLU A 89 -16.91 7.06 -0.69
C GLU A 89 -15.66 6.91 0.19
N PHE A 90 -14.71 7.82 0.06
CA PHE A 90 -13.52 7.83 0.91
C PHE A 90 -13.86 8.03 2.38
N ARG A 91 -14.81 8.92 2.65
CA ARG A 91 -15.28 9.17 4.01
C ARG A 91 -15.89 7.91 4.65
N LYS A 92 -16.71 7.17 3.89
CA LYS A 92 -17.29 5.90 4.33
C LYS A 92 -16.21 4.86 4.63
N ILE A 93 -15.20 4.79 3.78
CA ILE A 93 -14.06 3.91 3.94
C ILE A 93 -13.33 4.21 5.25
N ARG A 94 -13.07 5.46 5.54
CA ARG A 94 -12.40 5.87 6.78
C ARG A 94 -13.22 5.49 8.01
N LEU A 95 -14.54 5.59 7.94
CA LEU A 95 -15.40 5.20 9.04
C LEU A 95 -15.35 3.69 9.31
N VAL A 96 -15.29 2.88 8.24
CA VAL A 96 -15.22 1.42 8.37
C VAL A 96 -13.88 0.98 8.96
N LEU A 97 -12.79 1.61 8.53
CA LEU A 97 -11.45 1.28 9.02
C LEU A 97 -11.17 1.83 10.42
N GLY A 98 -12.02 2.74 10.89
CA GLY A 98 -11.89 3.29 12.22
C GLY A 98 -10.71 4.26 12.38
N LYS A 99 -10.38 4.54 13.64
CA LYS A 99 -9.33 5.52 13.99
C LYS A 99 -7.91 5.02 13.76
N THR A 100 -7.74 3.80 13.29
CA THR A 100 -6.42 3.18 13.15
C THR A 100 -5.69 3.59 11.88
N ILE A 101 -6.39 4.21 10.91
CA ILE A 101 -5.78 4.62 9.65
C ILE A 101 -5.89 6.12 9.48
N ASN A 102 -4.73 6.77 9.46
CA ASN A 102 -4.58 8.20 9.26
C ASN A 102 -4.59 8.52 7.76
N GLU A 103 -5.01 9.74 7.40
CA GLU A 103 -4.96 10.23 6.02
C GLU A 103 -3.57 10.15 5.41
N ASP A 104 -2.53 10.23 6.24
CA ASP A 104 -1.13 10.15 5.79
C ASP A 104 -0.78 8.78 5.21
N TYR A 105 -1.59 7.76 5.49
CA TYR A 105 -1.40 6.43 4.95
C TYR A 105 -2.17 6.18 3.65
N PHE A 106 -2.67 7.23 3.01
CA PHE A 106 -3.33 7.15 1.71
C PHE A 106 -2.53 7.94 0.67
N ILE A 107 -2.31 7.32 -0.48
CA ILE A 107 -1.65 7.96 -1.63
C ILE A 107 -2.66 7.97 -2.77
N GLN A 108 -2.98 9.15 -3.27
CA GLN A 108 -3.95 9.29 -4.35
C GLN A 108 -3.26 9.12 -5.70
N LYS A 109 -3.90 8.34 -6.59
CA LYS A 109 -3.48 8.23 -7.98
C LYS A 109 -3.96 9.44 -8.79
N PRO A 110 -3.24 9.89 -9.82
CA PRO A 110 -1.96 9.40 -10.30
C PRO A 110 -0.82 9.72 -9.32
N VAL A 111 0.14 8.79 -9.19
CA VAL A 111 1.21 8.92 -8.21
C VAL A 111 2.33 9.75 -8.77
N GLU A 112 2.69 10.83 -8.08
CA GLU A 112 3.85 11.64 -8.41
C GLU A 112 5.05 11.18 -7.59
N MET A 113 6.22 11.14 -8.22
CA MET A 113 7.43 10.61 -7.60
C MET A 113 7.81 11.31 -6.30
N GLU A 114 7.81 12.64 -6.30
CA GLU A 114 8.19 13.42 -5.11
C GLU A 114 7.23 13.19 -3.96
N ASP A 115 5.93 13.19 -4.22
CA ASP A 115 4.90 12.96 -3.21
C ASP A 115 4.99 11.55 -2.63
N LEU A 116 5.20 10.56 -3.50
CA LEU A 116 5.37 9.17 -3.09
C LEU A 116 6.55 9.03 -2.13
N LEU A 117 7.72 9.48 -2.55
CA LEU A 117 8.94 9.35 -1.75
C LEU A 117 8.84 10.09 -0.43
N LYS A 118 8.26 11.29 -0.43
CA LYS A 118 8.08 12.09 0.78
C LYS A 118 7.17 11.38 1.78
N LYS A 119 6.04 10.85 1.31
CA LYS A 119 5.10 10.12 2.18
C LYS A 119 5.71 8.83 2.71
N LEU A 120 6.38 8.06 1.87
CA LEU A 120 6.98 6.80 2.30
C LEU A 120 8.10 7.02 3.31
N THR A 121 8.94 8.02 3.09
CA THR A 121 9.99 8.35 4.04
C THR A 121 9.41 8.73 5.40
N SER A 122 8.35 9.52 5.41
CA SER A 122 7.65 9.90 6.64
C SER A 122 7.06 8.68 7.35
N ILE A 123 6.41 7.77 6.63
CA ILE A 123 5.78 6.59 7.21
C ILE A 123 6.82 5.60 7.76
N ILE A 124 7.88 5.32 6.98
CA ILE A 124 8.88 4.33 7.35
C ILE A 124 9.72 4.78 8.54
N ASN A 125 9.97 6.07 8.65
CA ASN A 125 10.84 6.62 9.70
C ASN A 125 10.11 6.93 11.02
N ILE A 126 8.83 6.67 11.11
CA ILE A 126 8.06 6.89 12.36
C ILE A 126 8.24 5.72 13.34
#